data_6c0d1fe1d9e607300f785d248c0cc81f
#
_entry.id   6c0d1fe1d9e607300f785d248c0cc81f
#
_cell.length_a   1.000
_cell.length_b   1.000
_cell.length_c   1.000
_cell.angle_alpha   90.00
_cell.angle_beta   90.00
_cell.angle_gamma   90.00
#
_symmetry.space_group_name_H-M   'P 1'
#
loop_
_entity.id
_entity.type
_entity.pdbx_description
1 polymer ?
#
loop_
_entity_poly.entity_id
_entity_poly.type
_entity_poly.pdbx_seq_one_letter_code
_entity_poly.pdbx_strand_id
1 'polypeptide(L)'
;MTDYYQTLGVNENASPDEIKKAYRSLANKHHPDKGGDQAKFKDISVAYENLSDPQKKAEYDHQRQYGNGQQFHFHTGNGGFDPFAQMFGGQSPFGDIFGQMRGQHRRNKDLNIQCQISLLDSYTGKQLEANYRLPSGRNQNVMINVPAGINHGETIRYDGLGDDSIPQFARGNLNVTILVQPDPSYARRGDDLYTNVDINPIEAMIGCRKTVKTITGVPLELDIRAGVENGVEFASGGHGFTNVNSGRKGRFVGVVNIKTPVIRDPALLAQLEQINAQISNRS
;
A
#
# COMPACT_ATOMS: atom_id res chain seq x y z
N MET A 1 42.78 22.38 -12.59
CA MET A 1 41.45 22.88 -12.17
C MET A 1 40.39 22.14 -12.98
N THR A 2 39.45 21.52 -12.35
CA THR A 2 38.35 20.83 -13.05
C THR A 2 37.42 21.92 -13.60
N ASP A 3 37.22 21.96 -14.89
CA ASP A 3 36.33 22.93 -15.54
C ASP A 3 34.87 22.49 -15.34
N TYR A 4 34.09 23.28 -14.63
CA TYR A 4 32.69 22.97 -14.31
C TYR A 4 31.82 22.90 -15.56
N TYR A 5 32.10 23.73 -16.58
CA TYR A 5 31.36 23.66 -17.86
C TYR A 5 31.68 22.35 -18.62
N GLN A 6 32.98 21.94 -18.61
CA GLN A 6 33.35 20.63 -19.20
C GLN A 6 32.76 19.45 -18.42
N THR A 7 32.69 19.54 -17.09
CA THR A 7 32.13 18.51 -16.23
C THR A 7 30.62 18.28 -16.54
N LEU A 8 29.89 19.36 -16.80
CA LEU A 8 28.49 19.28 -17.21
C LEU A 8 28.30 19.08 -18.72
N GLY A 9 29.35 19.18 -19.54
CA GLY A 9 29.29 19.07 -20.98
C GLY A 9 28.48 20.19 -21.66
N VAL A 10 28.55 21.40 -21.11
CA VAL A 10 27.86 22.60 -21.61
C VAL A 10 28.85 23.69 -22.02
N ASN A 11 28.38 24.62 -22.87
CA ASN A 11 29.17 25.78 -23.27
C ASN A 11 29.25 26.80 -22.12
N GLU A 12 30.31 27.62 -22.09
CA GLU A 12 30.52 28.71 -21.10
C GLU A 12 29.38 29.73 -21.11
N ASN A 13 28.78 29.95 -22.28
CA ASN A 13 27.61 30.83 -22.46
C ASN A 13 26.27 30.12 -22.25
N ALA A 14 26.27 28.91 -21.71
CA ALA A 14 25.02 28.15 -21.50
C ALA A 14 24.07 28.88 -20.56
N SER A 15 22.82 28.88 -20.95
CA SER A 15 21.71 29.42 -20.14
C SER A 15 21.48 28.57 -18.87
N PRO A 16 20.88 29.16 -17.84
CA PRO A 16 20.53 28.41 -16.63
C PRO A 16 19.69 27.14 -16.90
N ASP A 17 18.84 27.17 -17.92
CA ASP A 17 18.03 26.02 -18.31
C ASP A 17 18.85 24.92 -18.97
N GLU A 18 19.85 25.26 -19.78
CA GLU A 18 20.76 24.30 -20.40
C GLU A 18 21.66 23.65 -19.34
N ILE A 19 22.21 24.41 -18.38
CA ILE A 19 22.98 23.91 -17.25
C ILE A 19 22.14 22.92 -16.43
N LYS A 20 20.89 23.26 -16.13
CA LYS A 20 19.96 22.42 -15.40
C LYS A 20 19.58 21.14 -16.16
N LYS A 21 19.38 21.22 -17.46
CA LYS A 21 19.08 20.07 -18.32
C LYS A 21 20.25 19.09 -18.40
N ALA A 22 21.47 19.60 -18.56
CA ALA A 22 22.68 18.81 -18.58
C ALA A 22 22.92 18.09 -17.25
N TYR A 23 22.78 18.80 -16.12
CA TYR A 23 22.87 18.21 -14.79
C TYR A 23 21.89 17.07 -14.60
N ARG A 24 20.59 17.27 -14.93
CA ARG A 24 19.57 16.20 -14.78
C ARG A 24 19.90 14.95 -15.58
N SER A 25 20.39 15.11 -16.79
CA SER A 25 20.78 14.00 -17.65
C SER A 25 21.96 13.21 -17.05
N LEU A 26 23.01 13.91 -16.62
CA LEU A 26 24.21 13.30 -16.06
C LEU A 26 23.96 12.71 -14.67
N ALA A 27 23.20 13.38 -13.82
CA ALA A 27 22.82 12.90 -12.50
C ALA A 27 22.00 11.60 -12.58
N ASN A 28 21.07 11.50 -13.53
CA ASN A 28 20.30 10.27 -13.75
C ASN A 28 21.15 9.11 -14.29
N LYS A 29 22.16 9.41 -15.12
CA LYS A 29 23.08 8.42 -15.68
C LYS A 29 24.08 7.89 -14.64
N HIS A 30 24.55 8.75 -13.73
CA HIS A 30 25.58 8.42 -12.73
C HIS A 30 25.00 8.26 -11.31
N HIS A 31 23.69 8.10 -11.16
CA HIS A 31 23.05 7.94 -9.84
C HIS A 31 23.53 6.66 -9.15
N PRO A 32 23.94 6.72 -7.85
CA PRO A 32 24.47 5.57 -7.12
C PRO A 32 23.45 4.41 -7.05
N ASP A 33 22.16 4.67 -6.88
CA ASP A 33 21.10 3.64 -6.82
C ASP A 33 20.90 2.90 -8.16
N LYS A 34 21.44 3.45 -9.27
CA LYS A 34 21.40 2.82 -10.60
C LYS A 34 22.74 2.21 -11.02
N GLY A 35 23.66 2.02 -10.09
CA GLY A 35 24.98 1.48 -10.35
C GLY A 35 25.95 2.47 -11.02
N GLY A 36 25.66 3.77 -10.94
CA GLY A 36 26.51 4.82 -11.50
C GLY A 36 27.76 5.10 -10.66
N ASP A 37 28.73 5.78 -11.28
CA ASP A 37 30.00 6.15 -10.67
C ASP A 37 29.84 7.29 -9.66
N GLN A 38 30.03 6.98 -8.38
CA GLN A 38 29.86 7.92 -7.26
C GLN A 38 30.83 9.12 -7.32
N ALA A 39 32.06 8.93 -7.83
CA ALA A 39 33.01 10.00 -7.98
C ALA A 39 32.56 11.00 -9.07
N LYS A 40 32.10 10.49 -10.20
CA LYS A 40 31.53 11.32 -11.28
C LYS A 40 30.27 12.05 -10.85
N PHE A 41 29.40 11.39 -10.08
CA PHE A 41 28.19 12.02 -9.54
C PHE A 41 28.53 13.20 -8.62
N LYS A 42 29.58 13.05 -7.79
CA LYS A 42 30.08 14.13 -6.93
C LYS A 42 30.59 15.33 -7.75
N ASP A 43 31.38 15.07 -8.76
CA ASP A 43 31.96 16.14 -9.62
C ASP A 43 30.85 16.88 -10.38
N ILE A 44 29.86 16.16 -10.91
CA ILE A 44 28.68 16.72 -11.59
C ILE A 44 27.87 17.60 -10.63
N SER A 45 27.71 17.18 -9.38
CA SER A 45 26.96 17.92 -8.37
C SER A 45 27.66 19.22 -7.97
N VAL A 46 29.01 19.18 -7.76
CA VAL A 46 29.79 20.36 -7.47
C VAL A 46 29.79 21.35 -8.64
N ALA A 47 29.91 20.87 -9.87
CA ALA A 47 29.84 21.71 -11.06
C ALA A 47 28.50 22.44 -11.19
N TYR A 48 27.41 21.73 -10.95
CA TYR A 48 26.06 22.32 -10.98
C TYR A 48 25.86 23.34 -9.86
N GLU A 49 26.35 23.08 -8.65
CA GLU A 49 26.23 24.01 -7.53
C GLU A 49 26.89 25.36 -7.86
N ASN A 50 28.03 25.35 -8.49
CA ASN A 50 28.75 26.57 -8.82
C ASN A 50 28.18 27.31 -10.04
N LEU A 51 27.57 26.59 -11.00
CA LEU A 51 27.07 27.18 -12.24
C LEU A 51 25.59 27.52 -12.21
N SER A 52 24.80 26.96 -11.26
CA SER A 52 23.36 27.20 -11.16
C SER A 52 23.00 28.52 -10.46
N ASP A 53 23.86 29.01 -9.58
CA ASP A 53 23.67 30.28 -8.89
C ASP A 53 24.36 31.42 -9.69
N PRO A 54 23.63 32.47 -10.07
CA PRO A 54 24.18 33.58 -10.84
C PRO A 54 25.38 34.28 -10.19
N GLN A 55 25.41 34.35 -8.86
CA GLN A 55 26.53 34.99 -8.12
C GLN A 55 27.75 34.10 -8.13
N LYS A 56 27.59 32.80 -7.82
CA LYS A 56 28.70 31.82 -7.83
C LYS A 56 29.25 31.63 -9.25
N LYS A 57 28.36 31.63 -10.25
CA LYS A 57 28.77 31.57 -11.66
C LYS A 57 29.60 32.77 -12.06
N ALA A 58 29.16 33.98 -11.73
CA ALA A 58 29.90 35.23 -12.01
C ALA A 58 31.27 35.24 -11.31
N GLU A 59 31.33 34.76 -10.06
CA GLU A 59 32.59 34.67 -9.32
C GLU A 59 33.55 33.65 -9.94
N TYR A 60 33.02 32.47 -10.34
CA TYR A 60 33.78 31.45 -11.04
C TYR A 60 34.30 31.95 -12.40
N ASP A 61 33.44 32.61 -13.19
CA ASP A 61 33.79 33.18 -14.48
C ASP A 61 34.85 34.31 -14.34
N HIS A 62 34.74 35.14 -13.30
CA HIS A 62 35.72 36.17 -12.97
C HIS A 62 37.06 35.57 -12.58
N GLN A 63 37.09 34.54 -11.73
CA GLN A 63 38.34 33.85 -11.34
C GLN A 63 39.01 33.20 -12.56
N ARG A 64 38.22 32.70 -13.51
CA ARG A 64 38.72 32.09 -14.74
C ARG A 64 39.32 33.10 -15.69
N GLN A 65 38.75 34.31 -15.77
CA GLN A 65 39.21 35.40 -16.64
C GLN A 65 40.43 36.13 -16.12
N TYR A 66 40.58 36.28 -14.81
CA TYR A 66 41.63 37.06 -14.20
C TYR A 66 42.67 36.23 -13.44
N GLY A 67 42.88 34.97 -13.80
CA GLY A 67 43.74 33.96 -13.20
C GLY A 67 44.92 34.54 -12.41
N ASN A 68 44.73 34.70 -11.11
CA ASN A 68 45.85 34.83 -10.20
C ASN A 68 45.54 34.16 -8.85
N GLY A 69 46.29 33.08 -8.63
CA GLY A 69 46.57 32.29 -7.47
C GLY A 69 46.07 32.75 -6.10
N GLN A 70 44.85 32.45 -5.74
CA GLN A 70 44.56 32.12 -4.35
C GLN A 70 43.84 30.79 -4.34
N GLN A 71 44.58 29.76 -3.94
CA GLN A 71 44.05 28.45 -3.62
C GLN A 71 43.08 28.62 -2.47
N PHE A 72 41.78 28.54 -2.76
CA PHE A 72 40.85 28.13 -1.73
C PHE A 72 41.09 26.64 -1.48
N HIS A 73 42.01 26.36 -0.56
CA HIS A 73 42.10 25.07 0.09
C HIS A 73 40.75 24.84 0.83
N PHE A 74 39.91 23.99 0.28
CA PHE A 74 38.97 23.25 1.11
C PHE A 74 39.83 22.50 2.12
N HIS A 75 39.90 23.04 3.32
CA HIS A 75 40.56 22.40 4.44
C HIS A 75 39.82 21.07 4.73
N THR A 76 40.39 20.00 4.21
CA THR A 76 40.17 18.66 4.73
C THR A 76 40.90 18.58 6.07
N GLY A 77 40.44 19.38 7.04
CA GLY A 77 40.86 19.31 8.44
C GLY A 77 40.13 18.14 9.10
N ASN A 78 40.96 17.24 9.55
CA ASN A 78 40.71 16.06 10.38
C ASN A 78 39.55 16.28 11.41
N GLY A 79 38.32 15.90 11.07
CA GLY A 79 37.15 16.02 11.93
C GLY A 79 35.90 15.82 11.10
N GLY A 80 35.54 14.58 10.86
CA GLY A 80 34.24 13.99 10.57
C GLY A 80 33.15 14.81 9.89
N PHE A 81 33.45 15.69 8.95
CA PHE A 81 32.44 16.41 8.18
C PHE A 81 32.33 15.76 6.81
N ASP A 82 31.34 14.88 6.68
CA ASP A 82 30.99 14.30 5.39
C ASP A 82 30.02 15.24 4.67
N PRO A 83 30.48 16.01 3.62
CA PRO A 83 29.59 16.92 2.87
C PRO A 83 28.44 16.20 2.20
N PHE A 84 28.58 14.88 2.00
CA PHE A 84 27.56 14.04 1.41
C PHE A 84 26.45 13.69 2.41
N ALA A 85 26.80 13.46 3.69
CA ALA A 85 25.81 13.21 4.74
C ALA A 85 24.96 14.46 5.03
N GLN A 86 25.52 15.66 4.86
CA GLN A 86 24.79 16.93 5.02
C GLN A 86 23.92 17.26 3.79
N MET A 87 24.30 16.77 2.62
CA MET A 87 23.54 16.96 1.37
C MET A 87 22.35 16.01 1.26
N PHE A 88 22.42 14.82 1.88
CA PHE A 88 21.39 13.78 1.85
C PHE A 88 20.77 13.44 3.22
N GLY A 89 21.38 13.87 4.32
CA GLY A 89 20.85 13.71 5.68
C GLY A 89 20.08 14.93 6.14
N GLY A 90 18.80 14.86 6.09
CA GLY A 90 17.70 15.54 6.79
C GLY A 90 17.77 17.01 7.23
N GLN A 91 18.81 17.79 6.97
CA GLN A 91 18.93 19.23 7.31
C GLN A 91 19.83 19.99 6.36
N SER A 92 19.73 19.74 5.06
CA SER A 92 20.53 20.44 4.07
C SER A 92 19.78 21.68 3.57
N PRO A 93 20.46 22.83 3.40
CA PRO A 93 19.91 24.02 2.73
C PRO A 93 19.39 23.72 1.32
N PHE A 94 19.82 22.59 0.72
CA PHE A 94 19.36 22.09 -0.57
C PHE A 94 18.02 21.36 -0.51
N GLY A 95 17.63 20.78 0.63
CA GLY A 95 16.28 20.25 0.84
C GLY A 95 15.24 21.35 0.68
N ASP A 96 15.53 22.54 1.13
CA ASP A 96 14.66 23.71 1.00
C ASP A 96 14.62 24.30 -0.41
N ILE A 97 15.76 24.30 -1.15
CA ILE A 97 15.84 24.84 -2.53
C ILE A 97 15.18 23.87 -3.51
N PHE A 98 15.33 22.55 -3.34
CA PHE A 98 14.59 21.55 -4.14
C PHE A 98 13.12 21.45 -3.76
N GLY A 99 12.80 21.71 -2.49
CA GLY A 99 11.41 21.87 -2.03
C GLY A 99 10.74 23.13 -2.60
N GLN A 100 11.51 24.21 -2.79
CA GLN A 100 11.00 25.48 -3.29
C GLN A 100 10.92 25.52 -4.84
N MET A 101 11.72 24.68 -5.55
CA MET A 101 11.68 24.57 -7.02
C MET A 101 10.65 23.59 -7.57
N ARG A 102 10.17 22.62 -6.81
CA ARG A 102 8.83 22.10 -6.98
C ARG A 102 7.95 23.21 -6.43
N GLY A 103 7.24 23.93 -7.27
CA GLY A 103 6.13 24.78 -6.84
C GLY A 103 5.25 23.91 -5.95
N GLN A 104 5.60 23.81 -4.67
CA GLN A 104 4.70 23.29 -3.66
C GLN A 104 3.55 24.29 -3.71
N HIS A 105 2.48 23.90 -4.39
CA HIS A 105 1.19 24.44 -4.04
C HIS A 105 1.07 24.20 -2.54
N ARG A 106 1.43 25.23 -1.74
CA ARG A 106 1.24 25.20 -0.30
C ARG A 106 -0.23 24.88 -0.10
N ARG A 107 -0.52 23.70 0.37
CA ARG A 107 -1.87 23.24 0.70
C ARG A 107 -1.92 22.86 2.16
N ASN A 108 -3.09 22.88 2.72
CA ASN A 108 -3.35 22.38 4.05
C ASN A 108 -3.05 20.87 4.12
N LYS A 109 -2.90 20.35 5.33
CA LYS A 109 -2.57 18.93 5.57
C LYS A 109 -3.73 18.02 5.16
N ASP A 110 -3.38 16.79 4.77
CA ASP A 110 -4.37 15.74 4.57
C ASP A 110 -4.89 15.26 5.95
N LEU A 111 -6.17 14.93 6.03
CA LEU A 111 -6.80 14.33 7.20
C LEU A 111 -6.95 12.84 6.97
N ASN A 112 -6.74 12.05 8.03
CA ASN A 112 -6.91 10.61 8.00
C ASN A 112 -7.99 10.23 9.01
N ILE A 113 -9.02 9.50 8.53
CA ILE A 113 -10.06 8.93 9.37
C ILE A 113 -10.17 7.43 9.12
N GLN A 114 -10.74 6.70 10.07
CA GLN A 114 -11.00 5.27 9.95
C GLN A 114 -12.50 5.05 9.91
N CYS A 115 -12.96 4.17 9.03
CA CYS A 115 -14.36 3.78 8.90
C CYS A 115 -14.46 2.26 9.07
N GLN A 116 -15.27 1.81 10.03
CA GLN A 116 -15.52 0.38 10.28
C GLN A 116 -16.74 -0.07 9.48
N ILE A 117 -16.62 -1.20 8.79
CA ILE A 117 -17.70 -1.83 8.04
C ILE A 117 -17.74 -3.33 8.35
N SER A 118 -18.90 -3.96 8.10
CA SER A 118 -19.03 -5.42 8.19
C SER A 118 -18.38 -6.13 6.99
N LEU A 119 -18.13 -7.43 7.13
CA LEU A 119 -17.68 -8.26 6.01
C LEU A 119 -18.69 -8.27 4.87
N LEU A 120 -19.99 -8.27 5.19
CA LEU A 120 -21.07 -8.16 4.20
C LEU A 120 -21.02 -6.83 3.44
N ASP A 121 -20.79 -5.70 4.14
CA ASP A 121 -20.66 -4.40 3.50
C ASP A 121 -19.46 -4.37 2.54
N SER A 122 -18.33 -4.99 2.93
CA SER A 122 -17.17 -5.15 2.05
C SER A 122 -17.46 -6.04 0.84
N TYR A 123 -18.36 -7.05 0.98
CA TYR A 123 -18.75 -7.93 -0.12
C TYR A 123 -19.68 -7.23 -1.13
N THR A 124 -20.69 -6.52 -0.64
CA THR A 124 -21.72 -5.88 -1.49
C THR A 124 -21.38 -4.48 -1.96
N GLY A 125 -20.45 -3.82 -1.27
CA GLY A 125 -20.28 -2.37 -1.34
C GLY A 125 -21.34 -1.66 -0.49
N LYS A 126 -21.04 -0.43 -0.08
CA LYS A 126 -21.93 0.38 0.76
C LYS A 126 -21.67 1.86 0.61
N GLN A 127 -22.73 2.65 0.72
CA GLN A 127 -22.62 4.09 0.92
C GLN A 127 -22.82 4.43 2.40
N LEU A 128 -21.92 5.22 2.96
CA LEU A 128 -21.92 5.63 4.35
C LEU A 128 -21.80 7.15 4.44
N GLU A 129 -22.53 7.76 5.35
CA GLU A 129 -22.33 9.16 5.71
C GLU A 129 -21.38 9.23 6.91
N ALA A 130 -20.27 9.95 6.77
CA ALA A 130 -19.34 10.21 7.85
C ALA A 130 -19.31 11.68 8.21
N ASN A 131 -19.42 11.96 9.52
CA ASN A 131 -19.32 13.27 10.09
C ASN A 131 -17.96 13.40 10.79
N TYR A 132 -17.19 14.41 10.43
CA TYR A 132 -15.91 14.68 11.09
C TYR A 132 -15.71 16.17 11.32
N ARG A 133 -14.87 16.50 12.31
CA ARG A 133 -14.57 17.88 12.66
C ARG A 133 -13.27 18.30 12.01
N LEU A 134 -13.33 19.40 11.29
CA LEU A 134 -12.18 20.05 10.69
C LEU A 134 -11.32 20.77 11.74
N PRO A 135 -10.00 20.94 11.52
CA PRO A 135 -9.14 21.72 12.40
C PRO A 135 -9.59 23.18 12.60
N SER A 136 -10.30 23.76 11.62
CA SER A 136 -10.97 25.06 11.77
C SER A 136 -12.13 25.07 12.78
N GLY A 137 -12.52 23.90 13.31
CA GLY A 137 -13.65 23.73 14.23
C GLY A 137 -15.00 23.47 13.56
N ARG A 138 -15.09 23.52 12.24
CA ARG A 138 -16.32 23.23 11.48
C ARG A 138 -16.58 21.73 11.41
N ASN A 139 -17.87 21.36 11.45
CA ASN A 139 -18.28 19.97 11.15
C ASN A 139 -18.45 19.81 9.64
N GLN A 140 -17.97 18.72 9.10
CA GLN A 140 -18.05 18.36 7.69
C GLN A 140 -18.70 16.98 7.55
N ASN A 141 -19.67 16.88 6.63
CA ASN A 141 -20.25 15.60 6.23
C ASN A 141 -19.66 15.19 4.89
N VAL A 142 -19.41 13.88 4.74
CA VAL A 142 -18.97 13.28 3.48
C VAL A 142 -19.68 11.96 3.24
N MET A 143 -20.12 11.75 2.00
CA MET A 143 -20.58 10.43 1.56
C MET A 143 -19.39 9.58 1.16
N ILE A 144 -19.18 8.50 1.89
CA ILE A 144 -18.12 7.51 1.61
C ILE A 144 -18.75 6.41 0.75
N ASN A 145 -18.26 6.29 -0.48
CA ASN A 145 -18.65 5.20 -1.37
C ASN A 145 -17.65 4.06 -1.22
N VAL A 146 -18.02 3.02 -0.51
CA VAL A 146 -17.23 1.81 -0.32
C VAL A 146 -17.50 0.87 -1.51
N PRO A 147 -16.52 0.60 -2.37
CA PRO A 147 -16.72 -0.32 -3.50
C PRO A 147 -16.83 -1.76 -3.03
N ALA A 148 -17.63 -2.57 -3.75
CA ALA A 148 -17.71 -4.00 -3.50
C ALA A 148 -16.35 -4.66 -3.71
N GLY A 149 -15.94 -5.50 -2.75
CA GLY A 149 -14.66 -6.19 -2.79
C GLY A 149 -13.50 -5.46 -2.13
N ILE A 150 -13.70 -4.28 -1.54
CA ILE A 150 -12.66 -3.53 -0.83
C ILE A 150 -11.98 -4.41 0.24
N ASN A 151 -10.65 -4.28 0.38
CA ASN A 151 -9.89 -5.02 1.38
C ASN A 151 -9.81 -4.26 2.71
N HIS A 152 -9.56 -5.02 3.79
CA HIS A 152 -9.24 -4.42 5.08
C HIS A 152 -7.97 -3.58 4.98
N GLY A 153 -8.00 -2.35 5.50
CA GLY A 153 -6.89 -1.41 5.50
C GLY A 153 -6.74 -0.59 4.20
N GLU A 154 -7.56 -0.83 3.18
CA GLU A 154 -7.55 0.02 1.98
C GLU A 154 -8.05 1.43 2.30
N THR A 155 -7.46 2.40 1.60
CA THR A 155 -7.75 3.82 1.82
C THR A 155 -8.41 4.44 0.60
N ILE A 156 -9.54 5.08 0.81
CA ILE A 156 -10.27 5.88 -0.20
C ILE A 156 -9.91 7.35 0.03
N ARG A 157 -9.48 8.03 -1.02
CA ARG A 157 -9.08 9.42 -0.98
C ARG A 157 -10.16 10.31 -1.57
N TYR A 158 -10.45 11.39 -0.86
CA TYR A 158 -11.35 12.46 -1.29
C TYR A 158 -10.59 13.77 -1.37
N ASP A 159 -10.45 14.33 -2.55
CA ASP A 159 -9.69 15.54 -2.79
C ASP A 159 -10.41 16.77 -2.23
N GLY A 160 -9.64 17.67 -1.57
CA GLY A 160 -10.14 18.93 -1.04
C GLY A 160 -11.09 18.83 0.15
N LEU A 161 -11.20 17.66 0.79
CA LEU A 161 -12.00 17.44 2.00
C LEU A 161 -11.17 17.35 3.28
N GLY A 162 -9.86 17.63 3.21
CA GLY A 162 -8.95 17.64 4.36
C GLY A 162 -8.95 18.95 5.13
N ASP A 163 -7.82 19.22 5.80
CA ASP A 163 -7.59 20.40 6.64
C ASP A 163 -7.87 21.72 5.88
N ASP A 164 -8.46 22.68 6.58
CA ASP A 164 -8.82 24.00 6.07
C ASP A 164 -8.37 25.12 7.02
N SER A 165 -7.43 24.83 7.92
CA SER A 165 -7.00 25.76 8.98
C SER A 165 -6.31 27.03 8.44
N ILE A 166 -5.68 26.95 7.26
CA ILE A 166 -5.03 28.09 6.63
C ILE A 166 -5.86 28.52 5.39
N PRO A 167 -6.65 29.60 5.49
CA PRO A 167 -7.61 29.98 4.44
C PRO A 167 -6.99 30.33 3.08
N GLN A 168 -5.75 30.84 3.07
CA GLN A 168 -5.04 31.20 1.85
C GLN A 168 -4.46 30.01 1.07
N PHE A 169 -4.48 28.80 1.66
CA PHE A 169 -4.01 27.61 1.02
C PHE A 169 -5.17 26.72 0.59
N ALA A 170 -4.97 25.98 -0.50
CA ALA A 170 -5.91 24.96 -0.90
C ALA A 170 -6.09 23.93 0.23
N ARG A 171 -7.30 23.41 0.38
CA ARG A 171 -7.58 22.35 1.37
C ARG A 171 -6.75 21.11 1.09
N GLY A 172 -6.40 20.40 2.15
CA GLY A 172 -5.84 19.06 2.06
C GLY A 172 -6.87 18.03 1.58
N ASN A 173 -6.49 16.77 1.51
CA ASN A 173 -7.38 15.68 1.17
C ASN A 173 -7.86 14.94 2.42
N LEU A 174 -8.97 14.23 2.29
CA LEU A 174 -9.45 13.30 3.30
C LEU A 174 -9.13 11.88 2.84
N ASN A 175 -8.36 11.17 3.63
CA ASN A 175 -8.04 9.76 3.45
C ASN A 175 -8.88 8.94 4.43
N VAL A 176 -9.73 8.06 3.90
CA VAL A 176 -10.62 7.21 4.68
C VAL A 176 -10.11 5.77 4.62
N THR A 177 -9.52 5.28 5.71
CA THR A 177 -9.05 3.89 5.80
C THR A 177 -10.21 2.99 6.23
N ILE A 178 -10.51 1.97 5.44
CA ILE A 178 -11.61 1.04 5.67
C ILE A 178 -11.14 -0.12 6.54
N LEU A 179 -11.78 -0.30 7.69
CA LEU A 179 -11.53 -1.41 8.61
C LEU A 179 -12.69 -2.40 8.53
N VAL A 180 -12.46 -3.55 7.89
CA VAL A 180 -13.46 -4.62 7.78
C VAL A 180 -13.46 -5.42 9.07
N GLN A 181 -14.61 -5.50 9.73
CA GLN A 181 -14.80 -6.31 10.94
C GLN A 181 -14.84 -7.80 10.60
N PRO A 182 -14.27 -8.68 11.44
CA PRO A 182 -14.40 -10.12 11.26
C PRO A 182 -15.86 -10.57 11.40
N ASP A 183 -16.24 -11.57 10.61
CA ASP A 183 -17.55 -12.19 10.68
C ASP A 183 -17.45 -13.56 11.38
N PRO A 184 -18.41 -13.96 12.25
CA PRO A 184 -18.33 -15.22 12.98
C PRO A 184 -18.49 -16.46 12.11
N SER A 185 -19.17 -16.34 10.96
CA SER A 185 -19.50 -17.45 10.07
C SER A 185 -18.67 -17.50 8.81
N TYR A 186 -18.12 -16.36 8.40
CA TYR A 186 -17.41 -16.21 7.15
C TYR A 186 -16.03 -15.62 7.35
N ALA A 187 -15.08 -16.08 6.53
CA ALA A 187 -13.73 -15.53 6.46
C ALA A 187 -13.36 -15.20 5.00
N ARG A 188 -12.63 -14.11 4.80
CA ARG A 188 -12.09 -13.75 3.50
C ARG A 188 -10.62 -14.18 3.41
N ARG A 189 -10.24 -14.86 2.29
CA ARG A 189 -8.84 -15.14 1.94
C ARG A 189 -8.63 -14.72 0.48
N GLY A 190 -7.95 -13.60 0.27
CA GLY A 190 -7.88 -12.96 -1.06
C GLY A 190 -9.27 -12.56 -1.55
N ASP A 191 -9.68 -13.09 -2.70
CA ASP A 191 -11.01 -12.87 -3.26
C ASP A 191 -12.00 -14.01 -2.91
N ASP A 192 -11.55 -15.08 -2.25
CA ASP A 192 -12.39 -16.21 -1.89
C ASP A 192 -13.08 -15.99 -0.54
N LEU A 193 -14.34 -16.46 -0.44
CA LEU A 193 -15.17 -16.42 0.76
C LEU A 193 -15.23 -17.82 1.37
N TYR A 194 -14.75 -17.98 2.59
CA TYR A 194 -14.71 -19.24 3.33
C TYR A 194 -15.81 -19.32 4.38
N THR A 195 -16.36 -20.52 4.57
CA THR A 195 -17.26 -20.86 5.68
C THR A 195 -17.08 -22.32 6.11
N ASN A 196 -17.39 -22.63 7.37
CA ASN A 196 -17.40 -24.00 7.84
C ASN A 196 -18.71 -24.69 7.46
N VAL A 197 -18.58 -25.95 7.06
CA VAL A 197 -19.72 -26.85 6.75
C VAL A 197 -19.72 -27.97 7.77
N ASP A 198 -20.57 -27.82 8.78
CA ASP A 198 -20.66 -28.79 9.86
C ASP A 198 -21.38 -30.04 9.40
N ILE A 199 -20.73 -31.21 9.55
CA ILE A 199 -21.30 -32.55 9.31
C ILE A 199 -20.97 -33.46 10.50
N ASN A 200 -21.79 -34.50 10.68
CA ASN A 200 -21.50 -35.52 11.68
C ASN A 200 -20.59 -36.65 11.09
N PRO A 201 -19.95 -37.49 11.92
CA PRO A 201 -19.08 -38.56 11.44
C PRO A 201 -19.80 -39.58 10.50
N ILE A 202 -21.07 -39.85 10.71
CA ILE A 202 -21.83 -40.77 9.85
C ILE A 202 -22.02 -40.16 8.46
N GLU A 203 -22.41 -38.88 8.41
CA GLU A 203 -22.49 -38.15 7.13
C GLU A 203 -21.14 -38.08 6.40
N ALA A 204 -20.00 -37.98 7.14
CA ALA A 204 -18.68 -38.02 6.55
C ALA A 204 -18.37 -39.41 5.94
N MET A 205 -18.78 -40.50 6.61
CA MET A 205 -18.57 -41.87 6.12
C MET A 205 -19.39 -42.21 4.89
N ILE A 206 -20.69 -41.86 4.88
CA ILE A 206 -21.62 -42.26 3.81
C ILE A 206 -21.75 -41.23 2.69
N GLY A 207 -21.26 -40.01 2.91
CA GLY A 207 -21.53 -38.85 2.08
C GLY A 207 -22.88 -38.22 2.37
N CYS A 208 -23.04 -36.97 2.03
CA CYS A 208 -24.32 -36.27 2.22
C CYS A 208 -24.40 -35.03 1.28
N ARG A 209 -25.64 -34.54 1.17
CA ARG A 209 -25.91 -33.25 0.52
C ARG A 209 -26.18 -32.19 1.59
N LYS A 210 -25.45 -31.09 1.58
CA LYS A 210 -25.62 -29.96 2.51
C LYS A 210 -25.98 -28.68 1.78
N THR A 211 -26.98 -27.99 2.29
CA THR A 211 -27.29 -26.64 1.84
C THR A 211 -26.57 -25.64 2.76
N VAL A 212 -25.70 -24.85 2.22
CA VAL A 212 -25.02 -23.74 2.92
C VAL A 212 -25.48 -22.41 2.36
N LYS A 213 -25.49 -21.37 3.18
CA LYS A 213 -25.86 -20.03 2.71
C LYS A 213 -24.59 -19.26 2.37
N THR A 214 -24.63 -18.48 1.29
CA THR A 214 -23.62 -17.46 1.03
C THR A 214 -23.76 -16.30 2.00
N ILE A 215 -22.80 -15.39 2.05
CA ILE A 215 -22.87 -14.20 2.91
C ILE A 215 -24.09 -13.30 2.61
N THR A 216 -24.63 -13.39 1.39
CA THR A 216 -25.86 -12.68 0.98
C THR A 216 -27.13 -13.50 1.22
N GLY A 217 -27.01 -14.68 1.82
CA GLY A 217 -28.16 -15.55 2.14
C GLY A 217 -28.61 -16.48 1.00
N VAL A 218 -27.95 -16.43 -0.17
CA VAL A 218 -28.26 -17.33 -1.29
C VAL A 218 -27.87 -18.77 -0.92
N PRO A 219 -28.78 -19.75 -1.00
CA PRO A 219 -28.49 -21.16 -0.71
C PRO A 219 -27.62 -21.77 -1.82
N LEU A 220 -26.59 -22.52 -1.42
CA LEU A 220 -25.75 -23.34 -2.30
C LEU A 220 -25.84 -24.79 -1.83
N GLU A 221 -26.05 -25.73 -2.75
CA GLU A 221 -25.98 -27.15 -2.47
C GLU A 221 -24.55 -27.66 -2.67
N LEU A 222 -24.05 -28.38 -1.67
CA LEU A 222 -22.74 -29.03 -1.69
C LEU A 222 -22.96 -30.55 -1.61
N ASP A 223 -22.47 -31.27 -2.60
CA ASP A 223 -22.43 -32.74 -2.59
C ASP A 223 -21.10 -33.20 -1.94
N ILE A 224 -21.20 -33.71 -0.73
CA ILE A 224 -20.06 -34.21 0.06
C ILE A 224 -19.93 -35.72 -0.19
N ARG A 225 -18.75 -36.10 -0.69
CA ARG A 225 -18.49 -37.51 -1.03
C ARG A 225 -18.32 -38.35 0.23
N ALA A 226 -18.64 -39.64 0.14
CA ALA A 226 -18.37 -40.60 1.18
C ALA A 226 -16.85 -40.71 1.47
N GLY A 227 -16.52 -40.89 2.75
CA GLY A 227 -15.10 -40.91 3.20
C GLY A 227 -14.40 -39.58 3.22
N VAL A 228 -15.15 -38.46 3.28
CA VAL A 228 -14.56 -37.12 3.36
C VAL A 228 -13.81 -36.94 4.68
N GLU A 229 -12.62 -36.34 4.62
CA GLU A 229 -11.83 -35.99 5.80
C GLU A 229 -12.18 -34.59 6.32
N ASN A 230 -11.86 -34.35 7.60
CA ASN A 230 -12.00 -33.03 8.20
C ASN A 230 -11.08 -32.03 7.52
N GLY A 231 -11.57 -30.82 7.24
CA GLY A 231 -10.79 -29.76 6.59
C GLY A 231 -10.79 -29.82 5.06
N VAL A 232 -11.42 -30.80 4.43
CA VAL A 232 -11.57 -30.84 2.96
C VAL A 232 -12.37 -29.64 2.48
N GLU A 233 -11.91 -29.00 1.40
CA GLU A 233 -12.53 -27.81 0.82
C GLU A 233 -13.37 -28.14 -0.40
N PHE A 234 -14.58 -27.61 -0.44
CA PHE A 234 -15.49 -27.63 -1.59
C PHE A 234 -15.67 -26.22 -2.12
N ALA A 235 -15.28 -25.98 -3.37
CA ALA A 235 -15.33 -24.65 -3.95
C ALA A 235 -16.44 -24.52 -5.01
N SER A 236 -17.17 -23.41 -4.94
CA SER A 236 -18.14 -22.98 -5.96
C SER A 236 -17.71 -21.63 -6.54
N GLY A 237 -17.60 -21.55 -7.86
CA GLY A 237 -17.16 -20.33 -8.54
C GLY A 237 -18.19 -19.21 -8.51
N GLY A 238 -17.73 -17.96 -8.54
CA GLY A 238 -18.58 -16.77 -8.72
C GLY A 238 -19.32 -16.27 -7.47
N HIS A 239 -19.07 -16.89 -6.30
CA HIS A 239 -19.72 -16.52 -5.03
C HIS A 239 -18.76 -15.97 -3.98
N GLY A 240 -17.50 -15.66 -4.38
CA GLY A 240 -16.53 -14.94 -3.57
C GLY A 240 -16.63 -13.42 -3.74
N PHE A 241 -15.65 -12.70 -3.23
CA PHE A 241 -15.56 -11.24 -3.35
C PHE A 241 -15.25 -10.82 -4.79
N THR A 242 -15.75 -9.66 -5.17
CA THR A 242 -15.37 -9.03 -6.43
C THR A 242 -13.98 -8.41 -6.28
N ASN A 243 -13.05 -8.75 -7.13
CA ASN A 243 -11.75 -8.08 -7.17
C ASN A 243 -11.92 -6.67 -7.74
N VAL A 244 -11.56 -5.66 -6.96
CA VAL A 244 -11.78 -4.23 -7.31
C VAL A 244 -11.06 -3.85 -8.61
N ASN A 245 -9.90 -4.46 -8.90
CA ASN A 245 -9.08 -4.12 -10.05
C ASN A 245 -9.50 -4.86 -11.33
N SER A 246 -9.84 -6.15 -11.21
CA SER A 246 -10.14 -7.00 -12.37
C SER A 246 -11.64 -7.20 -12.63
N GLY A 247 -12.49 -6.87 -11.67
CA GLY A 247 -13.95 -7.13 -11.72
C GLY A 247 -14.34 -8.60 -11.62
N ARG A 248 -13.38 -9.53 -11.49
CA ARG A 248 -13.64 -10.96 -11.38
C ARG A 248 -14.11 -11.30 -9.97
N LYS A 249 -15.05 -12.28 -9.88
CA LYS A 249 -15.47 -12.82 -8.60
C LYS A 249 -14.64 -14.03 -8.21
N GLY A 250 -14.24 -14.09 -6.95
CA GLY A 250 -13.62 -15.24 -6.33
C GLY A 250 -14.58 -16.40 -6.13
N ARG A 251 -14.17 -17.40 -5.39
CA ARG A 251 -14.92 -18.63 -5.10
C ARG A 251 -15.57 -18.53 -3.72
N PHE A 252 -16.65 -19.25 -3.54
CA PHE A 252 -17.16 -19.67 -2.23
C PHE A 252 -16.50 -20.99 -1.87
N VAL A 253 -15.95 -21.10 -0.69
CA VAL A 253 -15.24 -22.30 -0.22
C VAL A 253 -15.87 -22.77 1.09
N GLY A 254 -16.54 -23.92 1.04
CA GLY A 254 -17.02 -24.63 2.22
C GLY A 254 -15.94 -25.56 2.74
N VAL A 255 -15.52 -25.38 3.99
CA VAL A 255 -14.54 -26.25 4.67
C VAL A 255 -15.29 -27.24 5.55
N VAL A 256 -15.12 -28.54 5.28
CA VAL A 256 -15.76 -29.59 6.07
C VAL A 256 -15.27 -29.54 7.51
N ASN A 257 -16.19 -29.46 8.45
CA ASN A 257 -15.94 -29.50 9.87
C ASN A 257 -16.74 -30.65 10.50
N ILE A 258 -16.05 -31.75 10.81
CA ILE A 258 -16.70 -32.95 11.38
C ILE A 258 -16.92 -32.72 12.88
N LYS A 259 -18.20 -32.57 13.27
CA LYS A 259 -18.61 -32.42 14.65
C LYS A 259 -19.21 -33.71 15.18
N THR A 260 -18.60 -34.27 16.21
CA THR A 260 -19.10 -35.49 16.87
C THR A 260 -20.22 -35.12 17.84
N PRO A 261 -21.49 -35.57 17.59
CA PRO A 261 -22.60 -35.35 18.51
C PRO A 261 -22.46 -36.22 19.73
N VAL A 262 -22.95 -35.74 20.87
CA VAL A 262 -23.09 -36.58 22.07
C VAL A 262 -24.44 -37.33 21.97
N ILE A 263 -24.36 -38.64 21.79
CA ILE A 263 -25.52 -39.53 21.72
C ILE A 263 -25.83 -40.04 23.11
N ARG A 264 -27.06 -39.84 23.58
CA ARG A 264 -27.51 -40.27 24.91
C ARG A 264 -28.56 -41.40 24.86
N ASP A 265 -29.10 -41.69 23.67
CA ASP A 265 -30.08 -42.74 23.46
C ASP A 265 -29.39 -44.13 23.49
N PRO A 266 -29.73 -45.03 24.46
CA PRO A 266 -29.12 -46.33 24.57
C PRO A 266 -29.33 -47.23 23.33
N ALA A 267 -30.50 -47.09 22.66
CA ALA A 267 -30.80 -47.89 21.48
C ALA A 267 -29.90 -47.48 20.30
N LEU A 268 -29.67 -46.19 20.11
CA LEU A 268 -28.75 -45.68 19.09
C LEU A 268 -27.28 -46.03 19.39
N LEU A 269 -26.90 -46.03 20.67
CA LEU A 269 -25.55 -46.42 21.07
C LEU A 269 -25.31 -47.92 20.74
N ALA A 270 -26.26 -48.81 21.07
CA ALA A 270 -26.15 -50.25 20.74
C ALA A 270 -26.07 -50.50 19.23
N GLN A 271 -26.79 -49.75 18.40
CA GLN A 271 -26.68 -49.84 16.94
C GLN A 271 -25.31 -49.38 16.44
N LEU A 272 -24.79 -48.29 16.99
CA LEU A 272 -23.45 -47.79 16.62
C LEU A 272 -22.34 -48.79 17.03
N GLU A 273 -22.47 -49.42 18.18
CA GLU A 273 -21.51 -50.47 18.61
C GLU A 273 -21.52 -51.66 17.65
N GLN A 274 -22.70 -52.11 17.18
CA GLN A 274 -22.84 -53.19 16.19
C GLN A 274 -22.14 -52.77 14.87
N ILE A 275 -22.41 -51.57 14.38
CA ILE A 275 -21.77 -51.04 13.16
C ILE A 275 -20.25 -50.98 13.30
N ASN A 276 -19.79 -50.47 14.44
CA ASN A 276 -18.35 -50.38 14.71
C ASN A 276 -17.66 -51.78 14.71
N ALA A 277 -18.28 -52.78 15.32
CA ALA A 277 -17.81 -54.15 15.30
C ALA A 277 -17.75 -54.72 13.88
N GLN A 278 -18.75 -54.41 13.02
CA GLN A 278 -18.72 -54.86 11.62
C GLN A 278 -17.63 -54.21 10.79
N ILE A 279 -17.36 -52.92 11.02
CA ILE A 279 -16.25 -52.17 10.34
C ILE A 279 -14.92 -52.77 10.75
N SER A 280 -14.66 -52.94 12.06
CA SER A 280 -13.40 -53.46 12.61
C SER A 280 -13.08 -54.88 12.14
N ASN A 281 -14.09 -55.71 11.86
CA ASN A 281 -13.91 -57.07 11.34
C ASN A 281 -13.65 -57.12 9.83
N ARG A 282 -13.75 -56.02 9.09
CA ARG A 282 -13.55 -55.93 7.65
C ARG A 282 -12.27 -55.17 7.27
N SER A 283 -11.59 -54.56 8.25
CA SER A 283 -10.31 -53.88 8.11
C SER A 283 -9.17 -54.87 8.37
#